data_b560f3d7228dcfe98a871cd6cf9ba3f4
#
_entry.id   b560f3d7228dcfe98a871cd6cf9ba3f4
#
_cell.length_a   1.000
_cell.length_b   1.000
_cell.length_c   1.000
_cell.angle_alpha   90.00
_cell.angle_beta   90.00
_cell.angle_gamma   90.00
#
_symmetry.space_group_name_H-M   'P 1'
#
loop_
_entity.id
_entity.type
_entity.pdbx_description
1 polymer ?
#
loop_
_entity_poly.entity_id
_entity_poly.type
_entity_poly.pdbx_seq_one_letter_code
_entity_poly.pdbx_strand_id
1 'polypeptide(L)'
;MADPQKNKQTVRAYINTAFNDKSPAEAVEKYGGSHYIQHNPEVPDGFEAFVQFVEGFTTQFSQLSLDIKRAVAEGDLVATHMLLKTSPEDRGTALADFWRLEDGKIVEHWDVLQPVPETAANDHPMF
;
A
#
# COMPACT_ATOMS: atom_id res chain seq x y z
N MET A 1 -3.08 -18.60 15.13
CA MET A 1 -3.48 -17.35 15.79
C MET A 1 -2.75 -16.18 15.15
N ALA A 2 -3.44 -15.08 14.95
CA ALA A 2 -2.84 -13.91 14.33
C ALA A 2 -1.76 -13.30 15.23
N ASP A 3 -0.70 -12.78 14.60
CA ASP A 3 0.37 -12.05 15.27
C ASP A 3 0.38 -10.63 14.70
N PRO A 4 -0.28 -9.67 15.37
CA PRO A 4 -0.42 -8.31 14.83
C PRO A 4 0.90 -7.62 14.54
N GLN A 5 1.91 -7.78 15.39
CA GLN A 5 3.20 -7.12 15.18
C GLN A 5 3.93 -7.69 13.97
N LYS A 6 3.89 -9.00 13.80
CA LYS A 6 4.48 -9.65 12.64
C LYS A 6 3.73 -9.30 11.37
N ASN A 7 2.40 -9.25 11.43
CA ASN A 7 1.56 -8.84 10.30
C ASN A 7 1.89 -7.41 9.87
N LYS A 8 2.10 -6.51 10.83
CA LYS A 8 2.49 -5.13 10.54
C LYS A 8 3.83 -5.07 9.82
N GLN A 9 4.82 -5.84 10.25
CA GLN A 9 6.12 -5.92 9.59
C GLN A 9 5.98 -6.48 8.18
N THR A 10 5.15 -7.49 7.99
CA THR A 10 4.91 -8.10 6.67
C THR A 10 4.31 -7.07 5.71
N VAL A 11 3.30 -6.31 6.15
CA VAL A 11 2.66 -5.29 5.30
C VAL A 11 3.65 -4.19 4.94
N ARG A 12 4.47 -3.72 5.91
CA ARG A 12 5.50 -2.72 5.63
C ARG A 12 6.49 -3.22 4.58
N ALA A 13 6.95 -4.44 4.72
CA ALA A 13 7.89 -5.04 3.77
C ALA A 13 7.27 -5.22 2.38
N TYR A 14 6.01 -5.65 2.33
CA TYR A 14 5.27 -5.81 1.09
C TYR A 14 5.16 -4.50 0.33
N ILE A 15 4.73 -3.44 1.02
CA ILE A 15 4.58 -2.11 0.43
C ILE A 15 5.93 -1.59 -0.10
N ASN A 16 6.97 -1.66 0.71
CA ASN A 16 8.29 -1.14 0.31
C ASN A 16 8.86 -1.93 -0.86
N THR A 17 8.76 -3.25 -0.84
CA THR A 17 9.27 -4.09 -1.94
C THR A 17 8.52 -3.82 -3.23
N ALA A 18 7.18 -3.76 -3.17
CA ALA A 18 6.36 -3.59 -4.36
C ALA A 18 6.55 -2.20 -4.99
N PHE A 19 6.45 -1.14 -4.20
CA PHE A 19 6.38 0.22 -4.72
C PHE A 19 7.73 0.94 -4.72
N ASN A 20 8.47 0.93 -3.63
CA ASN A 20 9.73 1.68 -3.53
C ASN A 20 10.88 0.94 -4.20
N ASP A 21 10.97 -0.36 -4.03
CA ASP A 21 11.96 -1.19 -4.71
C ASP A 21 11.51 -1.57 -6.13
N LYS A 22 10.27 -1.24 -6.50
CA LYS A 22 9.69 -1.51 -7.81
C LYS A 22 9.75 -2.98 -8.19
N SER A 23 9.49 -3.85 -7.21
CA SER A 23 9.55 -5.30 -7.36
C SER A 23 8.26 -5.97 -6.89
N PRO A 24 7.10 -5.68 -7.54
CA PRO A 24 5.81 -6.20 -7.08
C PRO A 24 5.71 -7.72 -7.16
N ALA A 25 6.31 -8.36 -8.15
CA ALA A 25 6.29 -9.82 -8.25
C ALA A 25 7.01 -10.48 -7.07
N GLU A 26 8.17 -9.93 -6.67
CA GLU A 26 8.91 -10.40 -5.51
C GLU A 26 8.10 -10.19 -4.22
N ALA A 27 7.44 -9.04 -4.10
CA ALA A 27 6.60 -8.74 -2.94
C ALA A 27 5.48 -9.76 -2.78
N VAL A 28 4.80 -10.09 -3.88
CA VAL A 28 3.73 -11.09 -3.89
C VAL A 28 4.27 -12.47 -3.53
N GLU A 29 5.40 -12.85 -4.11
CA GLU A 29 6.01 -14.15 -3.85
C GLU A 29 6.34 -14.35 -2.37
N LYS A 30 6.90 -13.31 -1.73
CA LYS A 30 7.33 -13.38 -0.33
C LYS A 30 6.19 -13.21 0.67
N TYR A 31 5.24 -12.33 0.39
CA TYR A 31 4.28 -11.85 1.38
C TYR A 31 2.82 -12.10 1.02
N GLY A 32 2.52 -12.45 -0.21
CA GLY A 32 1.17 -12.73 -0.66
C GLY A 32 0.68 -14.10 -0.25
N GLY A 33 -0.63 -14.21 0.02
CA GLY A 33 -1.26 -15.46 0.39
C GLY A 33 -1.77 -16.24 -0.83
N SER A 34 -2.79 -17.08 -0.60
CA SER A 34 -3.33 -17.95 -1.64
C SER A 34 -4.26 -17.22 -2.62
N HIS A 35 -4.75 -16.05 -2.24
CA HIS A 35 -5.68 -15.26 -3.04
C HIS A 35 -5.57 -13.79 -2.65
N TYR A 36 -6.17 -12.89 -3.43
CA TYR A 36 -6.12 -11.47 -3.15
C TYR A 36 -7.43 -10.81 -3.55
N ILE A 37 -8.20 -10.40 -2.55
CA ILE A 37 -9.47 -9.69 -2.73
C ILE A 37 -9.17 -8.20 -2.74
N GLN A 38 -9.56 -7.51 -3.82
CA GLN A 38 -9.27 -6.10 -4.00
C GLN A 38 -10.53 -5.25 -3.89
N HIS A 39 -10.49 -4.23 -3.04
CA HIS A 39 -11.60 -3.29 -2.87
C HIS A 39 -11.35 -1.92 -3.50
N ASN A 40 -10.14 -1.68 -4.03
CA ASN A 40 -9.90 -0.47 -4.81
C ASN A 40 -10.62 -0.62 -6.16
N PRO A 41 -11.56 0.30 -6.50
CA PRO A 41 -12.37 0.14 -7.71
C PRO A 41 -11.57 0.26 -9.02
N GLU A 42 -10.35 0.72 -8.96
CA GLU A 42 -9.50 0.90 -10.14
C GLU A 42 -8.66 -0.34 -10.46
N VAL A 43 -8.64 -1.35 -9.57
CA VAL A 43 -7.76 -2.52 -9.70
C VAL A 43 -8.58 -3.80 -9.60
N PRO A 44 -8.47 -4.71 -10.58
CA PRO A 44 -9.15 -6.02 -10.48
C PRO A 44 -8.59 -6.89 -9.35
N ASP A 45 -9.34 -7.94 -8.99
CA ASP A 45 -8.90 -8.93 -8.02
C ASP A 45 -7.65 -9.69 -8.49
N GLY A 46 -6.92 -10.22 -7.52
CA GLY A 46 -5.82 -11.13 -7.77
C GLY A 46 -4.46 -10.46 -7.79
N PHE A 47 -3.45 -11.24 -7.45
CA PHE A 47 -2.08 -10.73 -7.40
C PHE A 47 -1.52 -10.39 -8.78
N GLU A 48 -1.94 -11.11 -9.82
CA GLU A 48 -1.48 -10.81 -11.18
C GLU A 48 -1.89 -9.39 -11.59
N ALA A 49 -3.14 -9.00 -11.30
CA ALA A 49 -3.62 -7.65 -11.57
C ALA A 49 -2.86 -6.61 -10.73
N PHE A 50 -2.58 -6.92 -9.47
CA PHE A 50 -1.79 -6.05 -8.60
C PHE A 50 -0.39 -5.82 -9.18
N VAL A 51 0.29 -6.89 -9.59
CA VAL A 51 1.64 -6.80 -10.17
C VAL A 51 1.62 -5.93 -11.43
N GLN A 52 0.68 -6.18 -12.32
CA GLN A 52 0.54 -5.40 -13.55
C GLN A 52 0.28 -3.92 -13.27
N PHE A 53 -0.59 -3.64 -12.30
CA PHE A 53 -0.91 -2.27 -11.91
C PHE A 53 0.35 -1.54 -11.39
N VAL A 54 1.07 -2.15 -10.47
CA VAL A 54 2.28 -1.53 -9.88
C VAL A 54 3.37 -1.37 -10.94
N GLU A 55 3.59 -2.36 -11.79
CA GLU A 55 4.57 -2.28 -12.86
C GLU A 55 4.26 -1.12 -13.82
N GLY A 56 3.01 -0.98 -14.22
CA GLY A 56 2.58 0.12 -15.09
C GLY A 56 2.75 1.47 -14.42
N PHE A 57 2.36 1.56 -13.15
CA PHE A 57 2.41 2.79 -12.38
C PHE A 57 3.85 3.26 -12.13
N THR A 58 4.72 2.35 -11.73
CA THR A 58 6.14 2.67 -11.47
C THR A 58 6.94 2.90 -12.76
N THR A 59 6.51 2.33 -13.88
CA THR A 59 7.09 2.63 -15.19
C THR A 59 6.70 4.02 -15.66
N GLN A 60 5.42 4.38 -15.51
CA GLN A 60 4.93 5.71 -15.86
C GLN A 60 5.57 6.79 -14.98
N PHE A 61 5.72 6.53 -13.70
CA PHE A 61 6.29 7.46 -12.74
C PHE A 61 7.54 6.85 -12.10
N SER A 62 8.68 6.98 -12.78
CA SER A 62 9.94 6.34 -12.36
C SER A 62 10.46 6.84 -11.02
N GLN A 63 10.02 8.02 -10.57
CA GLN A 63 10.42 8.60 -9.28
C GLN A 63 9.33 8.46 -8.21
N LEU A 64 8.37 7.58 -8.44
CA LEU A 64 7.30 7.32 -7.49
C LEU A 64 7.86 6.84 -6.15
N SER A 65 7.28 7.35 -5.07
CA SER A 65 7.60 6.90 -3.72
C SER A 65 6.32 6.72 -2.92
N LEU A 66 6.34 5.76 -2.00
CA LEU A 66 5.25 5.49 -1.08
C LEU A 66 5.84 5.45 0.33
N ASP A 67 5.53 6.47 1.11
CA ASP A 67 6.09 6.66 2.44
C ASP A 67 5.06 6.28 3.50
N ILE A 68 5.38 5.27 4.31
CA ILE A 68 4.51 4.81 5.39
C ILE A 68 4.73 5.73 6.60
N LYS A 69 3.76 6.57 6.90
CA LYS A 69 3.83 7.50 8.02
C LYS A 69 3.56 6.82 9.36
N ARG A 70 2.60 5.91 9.38
CA ARG A 70 2.25 5.13 10.57
C ARG A 70 1.52 3.87 10.17
N ALA A 71 1.62 2.86 11.04
CA ALA A 71 0.92 1.59 10.85
C ALA A 71 0.45 1.08 12.21
N VAL A 72 -0.76 0.54 12.24
CA VAL A 72 -1.32 -0.10 13.42
C VAL A 72 -1.87 -1.46 13.03
N ALA A 73 -1.92 -2.39 13.98
CA ALA A 73 -2.39 -3.75 13.70
C ALA A 73 -3.23 -4.26 14.87
N GLU A 74 -4.29 -4.98 14.53
CA GLU A 74 -5.16 -5.65 15.50
C GLU A 74 -5.72 -6.92 14.85
N GLY A 75 -5.62 -8.04 15.54
CA GLY A 75 -6.08 -9.32 14.98
C GLY A 75 -5.36 -9.63 13.68
N ASP A 76 -6.14 -9.89 12.63
CA ASP A 76 -5.64 -10.18 11.30
C ASP A 76 -5.59 -8.95 10.38
N LEU A 77 -5.84 -7.75 10.93
CA LEU A 77 -5.91 -6.51 10.17
C LEU A 77 -4.73 -5.60 10.45
N VAL A 78 -4.24 -4.94 9.41
CA VAL A 78 -3.23 -3.89 9.52
C VAL A 78 -3.76 -2.66 8.80
N ALA A 79 -3.63 -1.49 9.42
CA ALA A 79 -3.95 -0.21 8.80
C ALA A 79 -2.67 0.58 8.59
N THR A 80 -2.51 1.16 7.41
CA THR A 80 -1.36 2.02 7.09
C THR A 80 -1.84 3.39 6.64
N HIS A 81 -1.15 4.43 7.10
CA HIS A 81 -1.37 5.81 6.67
C HIS A 81 -0.13 6.25 5.92
N MET A 82 -0.29 6.63 4.66
CA MET A 82 0.85 6.77 3.75
C MET A 82 0.75 8.02 2.89
N LEU A 83 1.91 8.44 2.39
CA LEU A 83 2.01 9.50 1.40
C LEU A 83 2.55 8.91 0.09
N LEU A 84 1.75 9.01 -0.96
CA LEU A 84 2.16 8.64 -2.31
C LEU A 84 2.57 9.89 -3.07
N LYS A 85 3.76 9.86 -3.68
CA LYS A 85 4.22 10.93 -4.57
C LYS A 85 4.68 10.33 -5.89
N THR A 86 4.26 10.92 -6.99
CA THR A 86 4.67 10.47 -8.33
C THR A 86 6.02 11.04 -8.73
N SER A 87 6.46 12.14 -8.08
CA SER A 87 7.76 12.77 -8.25
C SER A 87 8.11 13.56 -7.00
N PRO A 88 9.39 13.99 -6.83
CA PRO A 88 9.76 14.81 -5.67
C PRO A 88 8.98 16.13 -5.55
N GLU A 89 8.51 16.68 -6.67
CA GLU A 89 7.77 17.96 -6.70
C GLU A 89 6.26 17.79 -6.49
N ASP A 90 5.76 16.55 -6.52
CA ASP A 90 4.33 16.28 -6.33
C ASP A 90 3.93 16.58 -4.87
N ARG A 91 2.80 17.26 -4.69
CA ARG A 91 2.24 17.44 -3.34
C ARG A 91 1.83 16.11 -2.72
N GLY A 92 1.48 15.16 -3.56
CA GLY A 92 1.17 13.81 -3.16
C GLY A 92 -0.31 13.54 -2.94
N THR A 93 -0.56 12.30 -2.55
CA THR A 93 -1.88 11.78 -2.23
C THR A 93 -1.77 11.07 -0.89
N ALA A 94 -2.66 11.41 0.03
CA ALA A 94 -2.75 10.72 1.32
C ALA A 94 -3.55 9.43 1.14
N LEU A 95 -3.04 8.33 1.67
CA LEU A 95 -3.65 7.01 1.56
C LEU A 95 -3.97 6.46 2.95
N ALA A 96 -5.17 5.93 3.11
CA ALA A 96 -5.53 5.11 4.25
C ALA A 96 -5.83 3.71 3.72
N ASP A 97 -4.96 2.77 3.99
CA ASP A 97 -5.05 1.41 3.48
C ASP A 97 -5.29 0.43 4.61
N PHE A 98 -6.07 -0.61 4.32
CA PHE A 98 -6.35 -1.71 5.25
C PHE A 98 -6.00 -3.02 4.56
N TRP A 99 -5.37 -3.91 5.33
CA TRP A 99 -4.86 -5.19 4.83
C TRP A 99 -5.34 -6.28 5.77
N ARG A 100 -5.84 -7.38 5.20
CA ARG A 100 -6.15 -8.57 5.99
C ARG A 100 -5.17 -9.67 5.62
N LEU A 101 -4.72 -10.41 6.63
CA LEU A 101 -3.77 -11.49 6.45
C LEU A 101 -4.36 -12.81 6.96
N GLU A 102 -3.99 -13.89 6.30
CA GLU A 102 -4.28 -15.26 6.75
C GLU A 102 -2.93 -15.98 6.90
N ASP A 103 -2.70 -16.55 8.06
CA ASP A 103 -1.44 -17.26 8.35
C ASP A 103 -0.20 -16.41 8.04
N GLY A 104 -0.29 -15.11 8.32
CA GLY A 104 0.81 -14.18 8.11
C GLY A 104 1.03 -13.75 6.67
N LYS A 105 0.09 -14.04 5.77
CA LYS A 105 0.19 -13.66 4.35
C LYS A 105 -0.97 -12.77 3.95
N ILE A 106 -0.73 -11.82 3.06
CA ILE A 106 -1.72 -10.83 2.64
C ILE A 106 -2.73 -11.47 1.69
N VAL A 107 -4.02 -11.30 1.97
CA VAL A 107 -5.10 -11.87 1.18
C VAL A 107 -6.20 -10.87 0.80
N GLU A 108 -6.21 -9.67 1.38
CA GLU A 108 -7.27 -8.70 1.10
C GLU A 108 -6.80 -7.28 1.38
N HIS A 109 -7.30 -6.33 0.58
CA HIS A 109 -6.86 -4.94 0.64
C HIS A 109 -8.02 -3.98 0.37
N TRP A 110 -8.10 -2.94 1.18
CA TRP A 110 -8.99 -1.78 1.00
C TRP A 110 -8.14 -0.52 1.02
N ASP A 111 -8.56 0.50 0.30
CA ASP A 111 -7.94 1.82 0.47
C ASP A 111 -8.93 2.95 0.22
N VAL A 112 -8.59 4.08 0.80
CA VAL A 112 -9.24 5.36 0.53
C VAL A 112 -8.10 6.35 0.32
N LEU A 113 -8.20 7.16 -0.73
CA LEU A 113 -7.14 8.10 -1.04
C LEU A 113 -7.71 9.48 -1.33
N GLN A 114 -6.91 10.51 -1.00
CA GLN A 114 -7.28 11.89 -1.25
C GLN A 114 -6.04 12.67 -1.69
N PRO A 115 -6.08 13.27 -2.88
CA PRO A 115 -4.97 14.14 -3.31
C PRO A 115 -4.80 15.31 -2.34
N VAL A 116 -3.55 15.67 -2.06
CA VAL A 116 -3.24 16.82 -1.20
C VAL A 116 -3.63 18.09 -1.95
N PRO A 117 -4.50 18.95 -1.38
CA PRO A 117 -4.95 20.15 -2.05
C PRO A 117 -3.86 21.22 -2.11
N GLU A 118 -4.00 22.14 -3.05
CA GLU A 118 -3.07 23.26 -3.19
C GLU A 118 -3.13 24.18 -1.97
N THR A 119 -4.34 24.37 -1.41
CA THR A 119 -4.56 25.20 -0.23
C THR A 119 -5.35 24.43 0.81
N ALA A 120 -5.07 24.71 2.08
CA ALA A 120 -5.75 24.05 3.19
C ALA A 120 -6.23 25.09 4.20
N ALA A 121 -7.25 24.73 4.98
CA ALA A 121 -7.81 25.58 6.02
C ALA A 121 -6.95 25.63 7.29
N ASN A 122 -5.94 24.75 7.39
CA ASN A 122 -5.02 24.70 8.53
C ASN A 122 -3.59 24.45 8.02
N ASP A 123 -2.62 24.43 8.94
CA ASP A 123 -1.19 24.30 8.62
C ASP A 123 -0.66 22.90 8.88
N HIS A 124 -1.52 21.90 8.99
CA HIS A 124 -1.11 20.54 9.30
C HIS A 124 -1.15 19.66 8.04
N PRO A 125 -0.13 18.80 7.81
CA PRO A 125 -0.17 17.89 6.66
C PRO A 125 -1.24 16.82 6.85
N MET A 126 -1.66 16.23 5.73
CA MET A 126 -2.64 15.14 5.72
C MET A 126 -2.04 13.78 6.08
N PHE A 127 -0.78 13.75 6.38
CA PHE A 127 -0.03 12.51 6.60
C PHE A 127 1.01 12.64 7.71
#